data_bf565c5b5ea5efb2ffb328b77fbc2115
#
_entry.id   bf565c5b5ea5efb2ffb328b77fbc2115
#
_cell.length_a   1.000
_cell.length_b   1.000
_cell.length_c   1.000
_cell.angle_alpha   90.00
_cell.angle_beta   90.00
_cell.angle_gamma   90.00
#
_symmetry.space_group_name_H-M   'P 1'
#
loop_
_entity.id
_entity.type
_entity.pdbx_description
1 polymer ?
#
loop_
_entity_poly.entity_id
_entity_poly.type
_entity_poly.pdbx_seq_one_letter_code
_entity_poly.pdbx_strand_id
1 'polypeptide(L)'
;MSREVHVRFCERLEVKSLRPTHPYVAAAQGFVYVAFVIDTFARRIVGWRVSRSAQADFVLDALEQALCDRRPVRQGGLVHHSDRGVQYVSIRYTQRLLEAGIEPSVGSVGDSYDNALAETINGLFKAEVIRRRPWRSAEAVELATLEWVDWFNHRRLLEPIGNIPPAEAEARYYAHQNELAMVA
;
A
#
# COMPACT_ATOMS: atom_id res chain seq x y z
N MET A 1 -10.14 -35.01 -12.64
CA MET A 1 -8.84 -34.36 -12.58
C MET A 1 -9.08 -32.85 -12.41
N SER A 2 -8.96 -32.36 -11.21
CA SER A 2 -9.13 -30.93 -10.89
C SER A 2 -7.86 -30.20 -11.32
N ARG A 3 -7.93 -29.36 -12.36
CA ARG A 3 -6.84 -28.48 -12.73
C ARG A 3 -6.86 -27.30 -11.78
N GLU A 4 -5.95 -27.29 -10.81
CA GLU A 4 -5.64 -26.11 -10.04
C GLU A 4 -4.99 -25.07 -10.94
N VAL A 5 -5.78 -24.07 -11.33
CA VAL A 5 -5.23 -22.85 -11.93
C VAL A 5 -4.62 -22.06 -10.78
N HIS A 6 -3.31 -22.12 -10.65
CA HIS A 6 -2.57 -21.25 -9.76
C HIS A 6 -2.58 -19.82 -10.33
N VAL A 7 -3.62 -19.08 -10.01
CA VAL A 7 -3.59 -17.63 -10.15
C VAL A 7 -2.73 -17.12 -9.01
N ARG A 8 -1.46 -16.87 -9.28
CA ARG A 8 -0.60 -16.09 -8.38
C ARG A 8 -1.09 -14.65 -8.45
N PHE A 9 -2.02 -14.30 -7.58
CA PHE A 9 -2.26 -12.90 -7.25
C PHE A 9 -0.97 -12.30 -6.71
N CYS A 10 -0.79 -10.98 -6.92
CA CYS A 10 0.28 -10.22 -6.28
C CYS A 10 0.33 -10.57 -4.81
N GLU A 11 1.34 -11.33 -4.41
CA GLU A 11 1.32 -12.12 -3.17
C GLU A 11 1.63 -11.29 -1.93
N ARG A 12 1.79 -9.94 -2.04
CA ARG A 12 2.16 -9.14 -0.88
C ARG A 12 1.52 -7.76 -0.90
N LEU A 13 0.61 -7.53 0.05
CA LEU A 13 0.17 -6.20 0.46
C LEU A 13 1.03 -5.74 1.64
N GLU A 14 1.66 -4.57 1.53
CA GLU A 14 2.42 -3.99 2.63
C GLU A 14 1.72 -2.75 3.20
N VAL A 15 1.44 -2.77 4.49
CA VAL A 15 0.99 -1.60 5.24
C VAL A 15 2.00 -1.29 6.32
N LYS A 16 2.57 -0.12 6.28
CA LYS A 16 3.48 0.34 7.31
C LYS A 16 2.75 0.99 8.46
N SER A 17 2.95 0.46 9.66
CA SER A 17 2.34 0.89 10.90
C SER A 17 3.03 2.11 11.55
N LEU A 18 2.31 2.73 12.42
CA LEU A 18 2.41 3.96 13.18
C LEU A 18 3.65 4.11 14.09
N ARG A 19 4.87 4.11 13.59
CA ARG A 19 6.01 4.69 14.32
C ARG A 19 6.58 5.89 13.57
N PRO A 20 7.45 6.73 14.17
CA PRO A 20 7.80 8.08 13.69
C PRO A 20 8.38 8.18 12.28
N THR A 21 8.41 7.10 11.52
CA THR A 21 8.73 7.07 10.08
C THR A 21 7.54 7.43 9.19
N HIS A 22 6.32 7.56 9.74
CA HIS A 22 5.17 8.06 8.97
C HIS A 22 5.45 9.48 8.53
N PRO A 23 5.11 9.84 7.29
CA PRO A 23 5.12 11.22 6.90
C PRO A 23 4.07 11.98 7.73
N TYR A 24 4.49 12.53 8.86
CA TYR A 24 3.74 13.59 9.49
C TYR A 24 4.06 14.90 8.80
N VAL A 25 3.04 15.68 8.55
CA VAL A 25 3.12 16.96 7.89
C VAL A 25 2.77 18.01 8.93
N ALA A 26 3.70 18.93 9.20
CA ALA A 26 3.39 20.11 9.98
C ALA A 26 2.48 21.01 9.12
N ALA A 27 1.21 21.07 9.44
CA ALA A 27 0.26 22.01 8.88
C ALA A 27 0.00 23.15 9.87
N ALA A 28 -0.49 24.28 9.39
CA ALA A 28 -0.83 25.42 10.25
C ALA A 28 -1.84 25.08 11.36
N GLN A 29 -2.60 24.00 11.19
CA GLN A 29 -3.63 23.50 12.10
C GLN A 29 -3.19 22.27 12.93
N GLY A 30 -1.88 21.94 12.98
CA GLY A 30 -1.35 20.78 13.68
C GLY A 30 -0.73 19.73 12.77
N PHE A 31 -0.49 18.53 13.30
CA PHE A 31 0.10 17.45 12.52
C PHE A 31 -0.96 16.69 11.71
N VAL A 32 -0.56 16.31 10.50
CA VAL A 32 -1.35 15.47 9.60
C VAL A 32 -0.55 14.20 9.32
N TYR A 33 -1.22 13.07 9.35
CA TYR A 33 -0.65 11.73 9.16
C TYR A 33 -1.12 11.16 7.83
N VAL A 34 -0.25 10.42 7.13
CA VAL A 34 -0.58 9.76 5.87
C VAL A 34 -0.21 8.29 5.97
N ALA A 35 -1.12 7.41 5.57
CA ALA A 35 -0.89 5.98 5.45
C ALA A 35 -0.95 5.56 3.99
N PHE A 36 -0.10 4.61 3.59
CA PHE A 36 -0.12 3.96 2.27
C PHE A 36 -0.19 2.45 2.43
N VAL A 37 -0.95 1.81 1.55
CA VAL A 37 -0.94 0.37 1.30
C VAL A 37 -0.36 0.15 -0.07
N ILE A 38 0.69 -0.67 -0.17
CA ILE A 38 1.50 -0.81 -1.36
C ILE A 38 1.52 -2.27 -1.78
N ASP A 39 1.21 -2.52 -3.04
CA ASP A 39 1.43 -3.81 -3.68
C ASP A 39 2.92 -3.95 -4.00
N THR A 40 3.57 -4.93 -3.39
CA THR A 40 5.01 -5.13 -3.53
C THR A 40 5.43 -5.65 -4.90
N PHE A 41 4.54 -6.30 -5.65
CA PHE A 41 4.82 -6.81 -6.99
C PHE A 41 4.84 -5.67 -8.03
N ALA A 42 3.72 -4.98 -8.19
CA ALA A 42 3.60 -3.89 -9.17
C ALA A 42 4.10 -2.55 -8.64
N ARG A 43 4.47 -2.46 -7.36
CA ARG A 43 4.85 -1.20 -6.68
C ARG A 43 3.71 -0.18 -6.64
N ARG A 44 2.48 -0.61 -6.88
CA ARG A 44 1.30 0.23 -6.94
C ARG A 44 0.79 0.58 -5.54
N ILE A 45 0.47 1.85 -5.32
CA ILE A 45 -0.24 2.29 -4.11
C ILE A 45 -1.72 1.96 -4.32
N VAL A 46 -2.23 1.00 -3.54
CA VAL A 46 -3.59 0.45 -3.68
C VAL A 46 -4.55 0.96 -2.61
N GLY A 47 -4.02 1.59 -1.58
CA GLY A 47 -4.81 2.25 -0.55
C GLY A 47 -4.00 3.38 0.09
N TRP A 48 -4.70 4.44 0.49
CA TRP A 48 -4.07 5.54 1.20
C TRP A 48 -5.11 6.33 2.01
N ARG A 49 -4.66 6.98 3.06
CA ARG A 49 -5.50 7.86 3.88
C ARG A 49 -4.69 8.99 4.49
N VAL A 50 -5.31 10.17 4.55
CA VAL A 50 -4.81 11.34 5.28
C VAL A 50 -5.68 11.56 6.51
N SER A 51 -5.07 11.83 7.67
CA SER A 51 -5.79 12.02 8.94
C SER A 51 -5.14 13.08 9.82
N ARG A 52 -5.94 13.79 10.58
CA ARG A 52 -5.48 14.69 11.66
C ARG A 52 -5.16 13.93 12.95
N SER A 53 -5.53 12.68 13.04
CA SER A 53 -5.32 11.82 14.20
C SER A 53 -4.42 10.64 13.84
N ALA A 54 -3.48 10.32 14.72
CA ALA A 54 -2.64 9.13 14.62
C ALA A 54 -3.34 7.85 15.13
N GLN A 55 -4.66 7.86 15.33
CA GLN A 55 -5.40 6.69 15.79
C GLN A 55 -5.49 5.61 14.70
N ALA A 56 -5.74 4.37 15.13
CA ALA A 56 -5.76 3.20 14.29
C ALA A 56 -6.70 3.26 13.09
N ASP A 57 -7.79 4.01 13.22
CA ASP A 57 -8.90 4.00 12.27
C ASP A 57 -8.47 4.48 10.87
N PHE A 58 -7.53 5.44 10.77
CA PHE A 58 -7.10 5.92 9.45
C PHE A 58 -6.25 4.89 8.67
N VAL A 59 -5.54 4.01 9.37
CA VAL A 59 -4.80 2.92 8.74
C VAL A 59 -5.76 1.83 8.27
N LEU A 60 -6.82 1.58 9.03
CA LEU A 60 -7.93 0.71 8.62
C LEU A 60 -8.64 1.24 7.37
N ASP A 61 -8.90 2.53 7.29
CA ASP A 61 -9.49 3.16 6.09
C ASP A 61 -8.62 2.93 4.83
N ALA A 62 -7.29 3.05 4.96
CA ALA A 62 -6.37 2.77 3.87
C ALA A 62 -6.39 1.28 3.48
N LEU A 63 -6.49 0.37 4.46
CA LEU A 63 -6.64 -1.06 4.21
C LEU A 63 -7.97 -1.37 3.52
N GLU A 64 -9.09 -0.81 3.99
CA GLU A 64 -10.40 -1.01 3.36
C GLU A 64 -10.41 -0.56 1.89
N GLN A 65 -9.76 0.55 1.59
CA GLN A 65 -9.59 1.00 0.21
C GLN A 65 -8.80 -0.02 -0.62
N ALA A 66 -7.71 -0.56 -0.09
CA ALA A 66 -6.91 -1.58 -0.74
C ALA A 66 -7.70 -2.89 -0.96
N LEU A 67 -8.47 -3.32 0.05
CA LEU A 67 -9.34 -4.50 -0.06
C LEU A 67 -10.44 -4.31 -1.10
N CYS A 68 -11.01 -3.12 -1.18
CA CYS A 68 -12.02 -2.77 -2.18
C CYS A 68 -11.43 -2.75 -3.60
N ASP A 69 -10.22 -2.21 -3.78
CA ASP A 69 -9.52 -2.18 -5.07
C ASP A 69 -9.13 -3.61 -5.53
N ARG A 70 -8.60 -4.42 -4.62
CA ARG A 70 -8.08 -5.76 -4.93
C ARG A 70 -9.12 -6.86 -4.95
N ARG A 71 -10.21 -6.74 -4.19
CA ARG A 71 -11.29 -7.74 -4.06
C ARG A 71 -10.75 -9.17 -3.97
N PRO A 72 -9.98 -9.51 -2.94
CA PRO A 72 -9.38 -10.83 -2.84
C PRO A 72 -10.47 -11.90 -2.85
N VAL A 73 -10.51 -12.71 -3.91
CA VAL A 73 -11.58 -13.71 -4.15
C VAL A 73 -11.26 -15.05 -3.50
N ARG A 74 -10.02 -15.27 -3.07
CA ARG A 74 -9.57 -16.53 -2.47
C ARG A 74 -9.03 -16.34 -1.08
N GLN A 75 -9.45 -17.20 -0.17
CA GLN A 75 -8.80 -17.38 1.12
C GLN A 75 -7.42 -18.01 0.91
N GLY A 76 -6.36 -17.28 1.30
CA GLY A 76 -4.98 -17.74 1.25
C GLY A 76 -4.18 -17.26 0.03
N GLY A 77 -2.88 -17.06 0.23
CA GLY A 77 -1.92 -16.63 -0.80
C GLY A 77 -1.58 -15.15 -0.79
N LEU A 78 -2.31 -14.31 -0.07
CA LEU A 78 -1.99 -12.92 0.16
C LEU A 78 -1.38 -12.77 1.55
N VAL A 79 -0.16 -12.24 1.61
CA VAL A 79 0.53 -11.96 2.87
C VAL A 79 0.65 -10.46 3.06
N HIS A 80 0.26 -10.01 4.25
CA HIS A 80 0.37 -8.61 4.62
C HIS A 80 1.53 -8.40 5.58
N HIS A 81 2.46 -7.54 5.21
CA HIS A 81 3.61 -7.15 6.05
C HIS A 81 3.35 -5.82 6.74
N SER A 82 3.49 -5.79 8.06
CA SER A 82 3.41 -4.57 8.85
C SER A 82 4.52 -4.48 9.86
N ASP A 83 4.96 -3.26 10.20
CA ASP A 83 5.89 -3.01 11.30
C ASP A 83 5.30 -3.37 12.67
N ARG A 84 6.13 -3.75 13.62
CA ARG A 84 5.79 -4.12 15.00
C ARG A 84 5.24 -2.97 15.87
N GLY A 85 4.70 -1.92 15.31
CA GLY A 85 4.37 -0.72 16.05
C GLY A 85 2.88 -0.54 16.35
N VAL A 86 2.48 -0.69 17.61
CA VAL A 86 1.19 -0.37 18.24
C VAL A 86 0.23 -1.55 18.36
N GLN A 87 0.25 -2.18 19.54
CA GLN A 87 -0.53 -3.38 19.87
C GLN A 87 -2.05 -3.24 19.72
N TYR A 88 -2.62 -2.04 19.84
CA TYR A 88 -4.07 -1.81 19.70
C TYR A 88 -4.54 -1.68 18.25
N VAL A 89 -3.71 -1.13 17.37
CA VAL A 89 -3.95 -1.13 15.92
C VAL A 89 -3.87 -2.57 15.43
N SER A 90 -2.95 -3.37 15.99
CA SER A 90 -2.71 -4.72 15.53
C SER A 90 -3.94 -5.64 15.68
N ILE A 91 -4.74 -5.56 16.75
CA ILE A 91 -5.87 -6.50 16.97
C ILE A 91 -6.99 -6.27 15.94
N ARG A 92 -7.54 -5.05 15.83
CA ARG A 92 -8.59 -4.74 14.85
C ARG A 92 -8.09 -4.91 13.42
N TYR A 93 -6.88 -4.47 13.18
CA TYR A 93 -6.23 -4.56 11.88
C TYR A 93 -5.97 -6.02 11.49
N THR A 94 -5.39 -6.82 12.39
CA THR A 94 -5.14 -8.25 12.19
C THR A 94 -6.45 -9.01 12.02
N GLN A 95 -7.46 -8.72 12.83
CA GLN A 95 -8.79 -9.32 12.68
C GLN A 95 -9.37 -9.01 11.29
N ARG A 96 -9.25 -7.78 10.83
CA ARG A 96 -9.76 -7.40 9.50
C ARG A 96 -9.03 -8.09 8.35
N LEU A 97 -7.71 -8.29 8.46
CA LEU A 97 -6.94 -9.07 7.50
C LEU A 97 -7.41 -10.53 7.46
N LEU A 98 -7.59 -11.15 8.64
CA LEU A 98 -8.09 -12.53 8.73
C LEU A 98 -9.50 -12.69 8.14
N GLU A 99 -10.41 -11.74 8.38
CA GLU A 99 -11.74 -11.69 7.78
C GLU A 99 -11.67 -11.59 6.24
N ALA A 100 -10.66 -10.90 5.71
CA ALA A 100 -10.40 -10.79 4.29
C ALA A 100 -9.64 -12.00 3.70
N GLY A 101 -9.28 -12.99 4.55
CA GLY A 101 -8.50 -14.15 4.12
C GLY A 101 -7.02 -13.83 3.82
N ILE A 102 -6.50 -12.76 4.39
CA ILE A 102 -5.12 -12.30 4.22
C ILE A 102 -4.31 -12.72 5.44
N GLU A 103 -3.14 -13.32 5.21
CA GLU A 103 -2.26 -13.76 6.28
C GLU A 103 -1.41 -12.58 6.81
N PRO A 104 -1.54 -12.21 8.10
CA PRO A 104 -0.70 -11.18 8.68
C PRO A 104 0.70 -11.74 8.97
N SER A 105 1.73 -11.13 8.39
CA SER A 105 3.13 -11.40 8.74
C SER A 105 3.65 -10.26 9.62
N VAL A 106 3.98 -10.58 10.86
CA VAL A 106 4.59 -9.64 11.81
C VAL A 106 6.09 -9.90 11.84
N GLY A 107 6.83 -9.22 10.96
CA GLY A 107 8.29 -9.07 10.99
C GLY A 107 9.09 -10.34 11.31
N SER A 108 9.37 -11.18 10.34
CA SER A 108 10.48 -12.13 10.39
C SER A 108 11.75 -11.50 9.79
N VAL A 109 12.92 -12.07 10.07
CA VAL A 109 14.26 -11.54 9.74
C VAL A 109 14.55 -11.41 8.21
N GLY A 110 13.57 -11.70 7.35
CA GLY A 110 13.67 -11.61 5.89
C GLY A 110 13.08 -10.33 5.25
N ASP A 111 12.44 -9.48 6.05
CA ASP A 111 11.61 -8.36 5.57
C ASP A 111 12.37 -7.06 5.26
N SER A 112 13.70 -7.09 5.12
CA SER A 112 14.48 -5.88 4.83
C SER A 112 14.13 -5.26 3.47
N TYR A 113 13.73 -6.04 2.47
CA TYR A 113 13.34 -5.56 1.14
C TYR A 113 11.99 -4.84 1.14
N ASP A 114 11.02 -5.40 1.84
CA ASP A 114 9.67 -4.85 1.92
C ASP A 114 9.67 -3.55 2.76
N ASN A 115 10.47 -3.53 3.82
CA ASN A 115 10.74 -2.31 4.59
C ASN A 115 11.39 -1.21 3.74
N ALA A 116 12.39 -1.55 2.91
CA ALA A 116 13.04 -0.60 2.04
C ALA A 116 12.09 0.01 0.99
N LEU A 117 11.14 -0.77 0.46
CA LEU A 117 10.13 -0.27 -0.47
C LEU A 117 9.24 0.79 0.18
N ALA A 118 8.67 0.49 1.34
CA ALA A 118 7.80 1.43 2.02
C ALA A 118 8.55 2.69 2.47
N GLU A 119 9.81 2.55 2.91
CA GLU A 119 10.68 3.69 3.21
C GLU A 119 10.96 4.54 1.98
N THR A 120 11.20 3.91 0.84
CA THR A 120 11.42 4.59 -0.43
C THR A 120 10.18 5.39 -0.83
N ILE A 121 9.00 4.80 -0.84
CA ILE A 121 7.75 5.48 -1.20
C ILE A 121 7.45 6.63 -0.24
N ASN A 122 7.59 6.40 1.06
CA ASN A 122 7.45 7.46 2.07
C ASN A 122 8.49 8.59 1.89
N GLY A 123 9.72 8.25 1.54
CA GLY A 123 10.79 9.19 1.25
C GLY A 123 10.48 10.05 0.03
N LEU A 124 10.01 9.44 -1.05
CA LEU A 124 9.58 10.11 -2.27
C LEU A 124 8.40 11.05 -1.99
N PHE A 125 7.36 10.58 -1.31
CA PHE A 125 6.22 11.41 -0.93
C PHE A 125 6.65 12.63 -0.10
N LYS A 126 7.51 12.42 0.90
CA LYS A 126 8.05 13.53 1.70
C LYS A 126 8.82 14.54 0.85
N ALA A 127 9.66 14.08 -0.08
CA ALA A 127 10.48 14.94 -0.91
C ALA A 127 9.66 15.68 -1.99
N GLU A 128 8.73 15.00 -2.62
CA GLU A 128 8.02 15.47 -3.80
C GLU A 128 6.74 16.24 -3.45
N VAL A 129 6.11 15.93 -2.32
CA VAL A 129 4.87 16.59 -1.88
C VAL A 129 5.13 17.48 -0.67
N ILE A 130 5.59 16.86 0.44
CA ILE A 130 5.54 17.51 1.75
C ILE A 130 6.53 18.67 1.87
N ARG A 131 7.78 18.47 1.43
CA ARG A 131 8.86 19.46 1.58
C ARG A 131 8.79 20.62 0.59
N ARG A 132 7.90 20.54 -0.40
CA ARG A 132 7.85 21.58 -1.47
C ARG A 132 7.14 22.86 -1.09
N ARG A 133 6.25 22.83 -0.09
CA ARG A 133 5.47 23.99 0.33
C ARG A 133 4.98 23.86 1.78
N PRO A 134 4.70 24.99 2.46
CA PRO A 134 3.99 24.96 3.72
C PRO A 134 2.53 24.53 3.50
N TRP A 135 1.98 23.78 4.46
CA TRP A 135 0.63 23.23 4.38
C TRP A 135 -0.33 24.04 5.25
N ARG A 136 -1.46 24.43 4.70
CA ARG A 136 -2.47 25.22 5.41
C ARG A 136 -3.48 24.35 6.17
N SER A 137 -3.85 23.21 5.59
CA SER A 137 -4.87 22.32 6.17
C SER A 137 -4.64 20.85 5.78
N ALA A 138 -5.33 19.92 6.46
CA ALA A 138 -5.31 18.51 6.13
C ALA A 138 -5.92 18.23 4.75
N GLU A 139 -6.97 18.95 4.38
CA GLU A 139 -7.63 18.84 3.08
C GLU A 139 -6.67 19.19 1.91
N ALA A 140 -5.81 20.18 2.12
CA ALA A 140 -4.78 20.53 1.14
C ALA A 140 -3.73 19.42 0.99
N VAL A 141 -3.38 18.74 2.07
CA VAL A 141 -2.50 17.57 2.04
C VAL A 141 -3.20 16.40 1.36
N GLU A 142 -4.47 16.16 1.65
CA GLU A 142 -5.27 15.08 1.07
C GLU A 142 -5.39 15.23 -0.45
N LEU A 143 -5.72 16.42 -0.94
CA LEU A 143 -5.78 16.69 -2.38
C LEU A 143 -4.42 16.45 -3.06
N ALA A 144 -3.34 16.95 -2.48
CA ALA A 144 -2.00 16.74 -3.04
C ALA A 144 -1.55 15.27 -2.96
N THR A 145 -2.01 14.53 -1.96
CA THR A 145 -1.77 13.09 -1.86
C THR A 145 -2.52 12.34 -2.96
N LEU A 146 -3.77 12.68 -3.21
CA LEU A 146 -4.57 12.13 -4.31
C LEU A 146 -3.89 12.32 -5.66
N GLU A 147 -3.49 13.57 -5.97
CA GLU A 147 -2.80 13.92 -7.22
C GLU A 147 -1.47 13.16 -7.37
N TRP A 148 -0.71 13.08 -6.26
CA TRP A 148 0.57 12.41 -6.28
C TRP A 148 0.43 10.88 -6.43
N VAL A 149 -0.53 10.25 -5.76
CA VAL A 149 -0.79 8.81 -5.89
C VAL A 149 -1.24 8.46 -7.30
N ASP A 150 -2.13 9.27 -7.90
CA ASP A 150 -2.53 9.08 -9.29
C ASP A 150 -1.33 9.17 -10.24
N TRP A 151 -0.53 10.22 -10.10
CA TRP A 151 0.68 10.40 -10.90
C TRP A 151 1.69 9.27 -10.67
N PHE A 152 1.91 8.86 -9.42
CA PHE A 152 2.83 7.77 -9.05
C PHE A 152 2.40 6.47 -9.71
N ASN A 153 1.14 6.11 -9.63
CA ASN A 153 0.62 4.85 -10.17
C ASN A 153 0.58 4.81 -11.70
N HIS A 154 0.29 5.95 -12.36
CA HIS A 154 0.02 5.94 -13.81
C HIS A 154 1.11 6.56 -14.67
N ARG A 155 2.05 7.31 -14.10
CA ARG A 155 3.04 8.05 -14.88
C ARG A 155 4.47 7.89 -14.41
N ARG A 156 4.69 7.57 -13.14
CA ARG A 156 6.05 7.40 -12.61
C ARG A 156 6.69 6.14 -13.15
N LEU A 157 7.84 6.29 -13.81
CA LEU A 157 8.64 5.16 -14.27
C LEU A 157 9.48 4.62 -13.10
N LEU A 158 9.41 3.31 -12.87
CA LEU A 158 10.14 2.64 -11.80
C LEU A 158 11.07 1.55 -12.40
N GLU A 159 12.37 1.69 -12.15
CA GLU A 159 13.40 0.76 -12.63
C GLU A 159 13.14 -0.69 -12.18
N PRO A 160 12.78 -0.98 -10.90
CA PRO A 160 12.58 -2.35 -10.44
C PRO A 160 11.48 -3.15 -11.14
N ILE A 161 10.57 -2.48 -11.85
CA ILE A 161 9.50 -3.09 -12.63
C ILE A 161 9.65 -2.86 -14.14
N GLY A 162 10.85 -2.52 -14.60
CA GLY A 162 11.17 -2.40 -16.02
C GLY A 162 10.98 -1.01 -16.60
N ASN A 163 11.13 0.05 -15.81
CA ASN A 163 10.98 1.45 -16.24
C ASN A 163 9.58 1.76 -16.81
N ILE A 164 8.55 1.19 -16.22
CA ILE A 164 7.14 1.43 -16.55
C ILE A 164 6.40 1.91 -15.31
N PRO A 165 5.21 2.52 -15.47
CA PRO A 165 4.36 2.86 -14.36
C PRO A 165 3.79 1.64 -13.62
N PRO A 166 3.55 1.72 -12.29
CA PRO A 166 2.94 0.64 -11.51
C PRO A 166 1.66 0.06 -12.10
N ALA A 167 0.75 0.89 -12.56
CA ALA A 167 -0.51 0.44 -13.17
C ALA A 167 -0.29 -0.32 -14.47
N GLU A 168 0.73 0.05 -15.25
CA GLU A 168 1.08 -0.67 -16.48
C GLU A 168 1.73 -2.03 -16.17
N ALA A 169 2.60 -2.11 -15.16
CA ALA A 169 3.18 -3.38 -14.71
C ALA A 169 2.09 -4.36 -14.29
N GLU A 170 1.10 -3.90 -13.56
CA GLU A 170 -0.05 -4.69 -13.15
C GLU A 170 -0.90 -5.13 -14.34
N ALA A 171 -1.22 -4.23 -15.27
CA ALA A 171 -2.00 -4.54 -16.46
C ALA A 171 -1.32 -5.60 -17.34
N ARG A 172 0.00 -5.51 -17.51
CA ARG A 172 0.81 -6.50 -18.26
C ARG A 172 0.78 -7.88 -17.59
N TYR A 173 0.84 -7.91 -16.25
CA TYR A 173 0.73 -9.17 -15.52
C TYR A 173 -0.60 -9.87 -15.77
N TYR A 174 -1.73 -9.16 -15.65
CA TYR A 174 -3.05 -9.74 -15.89
C TYR A 174 -3.28 -10.11 -17.35
N ALA A 175 -2.77 -9.33 -18.31
CA ALA A 175 -2.84 -9.68 -19.72
C ALA A 175 -2.14 -11.02 -19.99
N HIS A 176 -0.93 -11.20 -19.46
CA HIS A 176 -0.19 -12.45 -19.61
C HIS A 176 -0.89 -13.65 -18.96
N GLN A 177 -1.47 -13.47 -17.77
CA GLN A 177 -2.24 -14.53 -17.10
C GLN A 177 -3.48 -14.96 -17.92
N ASN A 178 -4.18 -14.01 -18.52
CA ASN A 178 -5.32 -14.27 -19.37
C ASN A 178 -4.91 -15.03 -20.65
N GLU A 179 -3.80 -14.69 -21.28
CA GLU A 179 -3.26 -15.42 -22.42
C GLU A 179 -2.94 -16.87 -22.06
N LEU A 180 -2.28 -17.11 -20.94
CA LEU A 180 -1.98 -18.47 -20.46
C LEU A 180 -3.26 -19.28 -20.18
N ALA A 181 -4.29 -18.64 -19.65
CA ALA A 181 -5.56 -19.29 -19.36
C ALA A 181 -6.34 -19.65 -20.64
N MET A 182 -6.14 -18.92 -21.76
CA MET A 182 -6.79 -19.24 -23.04
C MET A 182 -6.08 -20.40 -23.79
N VAL A 183 -4.81 -20.66 -23.49
CA VAL A 183 -4.01 -21.70 -24.16
C VAL A 183 -4.06 -23.04 -23.41
N ALA A 184 -4.55 -23.05 -22.17
CA ALA A 184 -4.67 -24.25 -21.31
C ALA A 184 -6.05 -24.90 -21.40
#